data_560f5b21d2b2ece8bb79ddd17ae45041
#
_entry.id   560f5b21d2b2ece8bb79ddd17ae45041
#
_cell.length_a   1.000
_cell.length_b   1.000
_cell.length_c   1.000
_cell.angle_alpha   90.00
_cell.angle_beta   90.00
_cell.angle_gamma   90.00
#
_symmetry.space_group_name_H-M   'P 1'
#
loop_
_entity.id
_entity.type
_entity.pdbx_description
1 polymer ?
#
loop_
_entity_poly.entity_id
_entity_poly.type
_entity_poly.pdbx_seq_one_letter_code
_entity_poly.pdbx_strand_id
1 'polypeptide(L)'
;THTSAVWAAGESGKIIHYNGIEWSSLSTGVSTNLIAIHFVNTNTGFAVGDRGVIIKSTDGGTSWAEQSSGTTNTIRDVFVTSATSAVVAGYYGYIKYTTGGGNVWNAATLPGHPVPYDADFYSIDFTSATVGYATGSGGTMLKTTDGGATWSEYATGVSATLWGISFANDNKGFAVGTSGTMIFTTDAGATWNA
;
A
#
# COMPACT_ATOMS: atom_id res chain seq x y z
N THR A 1 23.37 7.89 15.19
CA THR A 1 22.35 7.11 15.88
C THR A 1 20.98 7.58 15.42
N HIS A 2 20.37 6.84 14.51
CA HIS A 2 19.02 7.13 14.04
C HIS A 2 18.05 6.51 15.04
N THR A 3 17.39 7.34 15.83
CA THR A 3 16.20 6.94 16.57
C THR A 3 15.06 6.89 15.57
N SER A 4 14.96 5.80 14.83
CA SER A 4 13.86 5.63 13.89
C SER A 4 12.65 5.17 14.66
N ALA A 5 11.60 5.98 14.67
CA ALA A 5 10.29 5.53 15.10
C ALA A 5 9.82 4.41 14.15
N VAL A 6 9.31 3.32 14.73
CA VAL A 6 8.80 2.16 13.97
C VAL A 6 7.39 1.86 14.45
N TRP A 7 6.47 1.63 13.51
CA TRP A 7 5.10 1.23 13.80
C TRP A 7 4.85 -0.15 13.21
N ALA A 8 4.09 -0.97 13.92
CA ALA A 8 3.60 -2.24 13.41
C ALA A 8 2.11 -2.38 13.71
N ALA A 9 1.36 -2.82 12.69
CA ALA A 9 -0.08 -3.06 12.77
C ALA A 9 -0.39 -4.56 12.82
N GLY A 10 -1.51 -4.93 13.42
CA GLY A 10 -1.87 -6.33 13.59
C GLY A 10 -3.34 -6.57 13.91
N GLU A 11 -3.60 -7.77 14.41
CA GLU A 11 -4.95 -8.24 14.71
C GLU A 11 -5.68 -7.39 15.76
N SER A 12 -7.01 -7.39 15.68
CA SER A 12 -7.89 -6.70 16.63
C SER A 12 -7.60 -5.20 16.76
N GLY A 13 -7.19 -4.55 15.66
CA GLY A 13 -6.90 -3.12 15.61
C GLY A 13 -5.65 -2.71 16.36
N LYS A 14 -4.77 -3.65 16.69
CA LYS A 14 -3.55 -3.34 17.45
C LYS A 14 -2.53 -2.62 16.59
N ILE A 15 -1.99 -1.54 17.12
CA ILE A 15 -0.76 -0.90 16.63
C ILE A 15 0.21 -0.81 17.80
N ILE A 16 1.49 -1.11 17.53
CA ILE A 16 2.59 -0.87 18.45
C ILE A 16 3.58 0.09 17.83
N HIS A 17 4.22 0.88 18.68
CA HIS A 17 5.18 1.89 18.29
C HIS A 17 6.49 1.73 19.08
N TYR A 18 7.60 1.72 18.37
CA TYR A 18 8.96 1.77 18.96
C TYR A 18 9.48 3.20 18.88
N ASN A 19 9.81 3.76 20.03
CA ASN A 19 10.28 5.16 20.14
C ASN A 19 11.81 5.30 20.09
N GLY A 20 12.52 4.22 19.76
CA GLY A 20 13.99 4.14 19.79
C GLY A 20 14.53 3.50 21.07
N ILE A 21 13.70 3.24 22.09
CA ILE A 21 14.05 2.65 23.38
C ILE A 21 13.16 1.44 23.66
N GLU A 22 11.83 1.60 23.57
CA GLU A 22 10.87 0.57 23.93
C GLU A 22 9.66 0.56 22.99
N TRP A 23 8.94 -0.57 22.99
CA TRP A 23 7.67 -0.72 22.31
C TRP A 23 6.51 -0.35 23.23
N SER A 24 5.59 0.45 22.72
CA SER A 24 4.33 0.80 23.39
C SER A 24 3.14 0.43 22.52
N SER A 25 2.03 0.04 23.16
CA SER A 25 0.77 -0.21 22.45
C SER A 25 -0.02 1.08 22.31
N LEU A 26 -0.56 1.32 21.10
CA LEU A 26 -1.36 2.50 20.79
C LEU A 26 -2.85 2.10 20.68
N SER A 27 -3.74 2.99 21.12
CA SER A 27 -5.20 2.81 20.96
C SER A 27 -5.63 3.34 19.60
N THR A 28 -6.27 2.49 18.79
CA THR A 28 -6.69 2.85 17.43
C THR A 28 -8.18 3.19 17.32
N GLY A 29 -8.98 2.80 18.32
CA GLY A 29 -10.44 2.94 18.28
C GLY A 29 -11.16 1.90 17.41
N VAL A 30 -10.43 1.04 16.67
CA VAL A 30 -11.01 -0.04 15.86
C VAL A 30 -10.67 -1.42 16.43
N SER A 31 -11.50 -2.41 16.11
CA SER A 31 -11.30 -3.81 16.54
C SER A 31 -11.09 -4.78 15.37
N THR A 32 -11.10 -4.27 14.14
CA THR A 32 -10.80 -5.04 12.92
C THR A 32 -9.30 -5.24 12.77
N ASN A 33 -8.89 -6.33 12.11
CA ASN A 33 -7.47 -6.56 11.83
C ASN A 33 -6.92 -5.47 10.93
N LEU A 34 -5.77 -4.94 11.30
CA LEU A 34 -4.98 -4.04 10.49
C LEU A 34 -3.88 -4.86 9.81
N ILE A 35 -3.72 -4.67 8.49
CA ILE A 35 -2.87 -5.51 7.65
C ILE A 35 -1.62 -4.75 7.22
N ALA A 36 -1.76 -3.46 6.94
CA ALA A 36 -0.65 -2.61 6.55
C ALA A 36 -0.69 -1.26 7.26
N ILE A 37 0.48 -0.68 7.45
CA ILE A 37 0.68 0.62 8.06
C ILE A 37 1.84 1.32 7.37
N HIS A 38 1.67 2.59 7.02
CA HIS A 38 2.74 3.39 6.43
C HIS A 38 2.70 4.81 6.98
N PHE A 39 3.85 5.30 7.44
CA PHE A 39 4.08 6.68 7.89
C PHE A 39 5.00 7.40 6.91
N VAL A 40 4.58 8.56 6.40
CA VAL A 40 5.41 9.41 5.55
C VAL A 40 6.43 10.23 6.34
N ASN A 41 6.15 10.44 7.62
CA ASN A 41 7.02 11.11 8.59
C ASN A 41 6.65 10.67 10.00
N THR A 42 7.30 11.22 11.03
CA THR A 42 7.06 10.86 12.43
C THR A 42 5.65 11.15 12.94
N ASN A 43 4.85 11.95 12.21
CA ASN A 43 3.52 12.40 12.67
C ASN A 43 2.38 11.78 11.84
N THR A 44 2.55 11.72 10.51
CA THR A 44 1.44 11.39 9.60
C THR A 44 1.58 10.00 9.02
N GLY A 45 0.58 9.17 9.26
CA GLY A 45 0.50 7.82 8.71
C GLY A 45 -0.94 7.32 8.57
N PHE A 46 -1.07 6.22 7.84
CA PHE A 46 -2.33 5.50 7.65
C PHE A 46 -2.11 4.02 7.98
N ALA A 47 -3.16 3.39 8.49
CA ALA A 47 -3.24 1.94 8.59
C ALA A 47 -4.54 1.45 7.96
N VAL A 48 -4.48 0.28 7.34
CA VAL A 48 -5.59 -0.31 6.57
C VAL A 48 -5.75 -1.79 6.90
N GLY A 49 -6.91 -2.35 6.61
CA GLY A 49 -7.12 -3.76 6.91
C GLY A 49 -8.46 -4.33 6.47
N ASP A 50 -8.93 -5.30 7.24
CA ASP A 50 -10.17 -6.02 6.98
C ASP A 50 -11.39 -5.10 6.98
N ARG A 51 -12.43 -5.51 6.26
CA ARG A 51 -13.71 -4.81 6.14
C ARG A 51 -13.57 -3.38 5.62
N GLY A 52 -12.50 -3.09 4.87
CA GLY A 52 -12.27 -1.80 4.26
C GLY A 52 -11.85 -0.71 5.26
N VAL A 53 -11.37 -1.08 6.45
CA VAL A 53 -10.94 -0.10 7.43
C VAL A 53 -9.76 0.71 6.90
N ILE A 54 -9.86 2.03 7.04
CA ILE A 54 -8.75 2.97 6.86
C ILE A 54 -8.75 3.87 8.10
N ILE A 55 -7.64 3.96 8.79
CA ILE A 55 -7.45 4.91 9.88
C ILE A 55 -6.23 5.78 9.60
N LYS A 56 -6.30 7.04 10.02
CA LYS A 56 -5.24 8.04 9.86
C LYS A 56 -4.81 8.61 11.20
N SER A 57 -3.51 8.79 11.36
CA SER A 57 -2.94 9.60 12.43
C SER A 57 -2.21 10.82 11.85
N THR A 58 -2.17 11.91 12.64
CA THR A 58 -1.40 13.12 12.36
C THR A 58 -0.53 13.56 13.55
N ASP A 59 -0.43 12.70 14.56
CA ASP A 59 0.26 12.94 15.83
C ASP A 59 1.17 11.77 16.26
N GLY A 60 1.71 11.05 15.26
CA GLY A 60 2.63 9.92 15.50
C GLY A 60 1.96 8.65 15.99
N GLY A 61 0.63 8.54 15.80
CA GLY A 61 -0.15 7.38 16.23
C GLY A 61 -0.75 7.54 17.64
N THR A 62 -0.61 8.71 18.28
CA THR A 62 -1.22 8.98 19.58
C THR A 62 -2.74 8.93 19.49
N SER A 63 -3.29 9.43 18.38
CA SER A 63 -4.70 9.30 18.04
C SER A 63 -4.90 8.86 16.58
N TRP A 64 -6.03 8.21 16.32
CA TRP A 64 -6.40 7.72 14.99
C TRP A 64 -7.84 8.11 14.68
N ALA A 65 -8.06 8.55 13.43
CA ALA A 65 -9.37 8.87 12.90
C ALA A 65 -9.73 7.94 11.74
N GLU A 66 -10.90 7.29 11.83
CA GLU A 66 -11.41 6.43 10.76
C GLU A 66 -11.80 7.25 9.53
N GLN A 67 -11.49 6.73 8.35
CA GLN A 67 -11.76 7.32 7.05
C GLN A 67 -12.74 6.43 6.27
N SER A 68 -13.63 7.04 5.48
CA SER A 68 -14.56 6.29 4.65
C SER A 68 -13.89 5.74 3.39
N SER A 69 -13.65 4.44 3.33
CA SER A 69 -13.08 3.77 2.16
C SER A 69 -14.10 3.56 1.03
N GLY A 70 -15.39 3.48 1.37
CA GLY A 70 -16.46 3.14 0.42
C GLY A 70 -16.45 1.67 -0.01
N THR A 71 -15.83 0.77 0.77
CA THR A 71 -15.84 -0.68 0.55
C THR A 71 -15.89 -1.44 1.87
N THR A 72 -16.34 -2.68 1.81
CA THR A 72 -16.21 -3.67 2.90
C THR A 72 -15.18 -4.75 2.57
N ASN A 73 -14.53 -4.67 1.40
CA ASN A 73 -13.48 -5.59 1.02
C ASN A 73 -12.20 -5.29 1.80
N THR A 74 -11.40 -6.32 2.02
CA THR A 74 -10.10 -6.16 2.68
C THR A 74 -9.17 -5.27 1.85
N ILE A 75 -8.62 -4.25 2.49
CA ILE A 75 -7.55 -3.42 1.95
C ILE A 75 -6.23 -4.02 2.44
N ARG A 76 -5.34 -4.35 1.50
CA ARG A 76 -4.14 -5.15 1.76
C ARG A 76 -2.90 -4.32 1.98
N ASP A 77 -2.83 -3.13 1.36
CA ASP A 77 -1.66 -2.29 1.47
C ASP A 77 -2.01 -0.80 1.35
N VAL A 78 -1.15 0.03 1.91
CA VAL A 78 -1.24 1.50 1.87
C VAL A 78 0.15 2.09 1.69
N PHE A 79 0.28 3.01 0.75
CA PHE A 79 1.49 3.82 0.60
C PHE A 79 1.16 5.31 0.73
N VAL A 80 1.90 6.01 1.57
CA VAL A 80 1.72 7.45 1.84
C VAL A 80 2.86 8.21 1.18
N THR A 81 2.53 9.01 0.16
CA THR A 81 3.52 9.77 -0.61
C THR A 81 3.76 11.18 -0.04
N SER A 82 2.78 11.71 0.71
CA SER A 82 2.89 13.00 1.41
C SER A 82 1.91 13.06 2.59
N ALA A 83 1.95 14.12 3.40
CA ALA A 83 0.99 14.33 4.49
C ALA A 83 -0.48 14.40 4.04
N THR A 84 -0.72 14.63 2.75
CA THR A 84 -2.06 14.74 2.16
C THR A 84 -2.35 13.69 1.09
N SER A 85 -1.35 12.95 0.62
CA SER A 85 -1.50 12.02 -0.50
C SER A 85 -1.13 10.59 -0.09
N ALA A 86 -2.02 9.66 -0.40
CA ALA A 86 -1.83 8.23 -0.17
C ALA A 86 -2.58 7.40 -1.21
N VAL A 87 -2.15 6.17 -1.40
CA VAL A 87 -2.79 5.16 -2.24
C VAL A 87 -3.04 3.92 -1.40
N VAL A 88 -4.18 3.29 -1.61
CA VAL A 88 -4.56 2.01 -0.97
C VAL A 88 -4.94 1.00 -2.05
N ALA A 89 -4.61 -0.26 -1.84
CA ALA A 89 -4.99 -1.36 -2.72
C ALA A 89 -5.48 -2.58 -1.93
N GLY A 90 -6.33 -3.38 -2.54
CA GLY A 90 -6.92 -4.54 -1.90
C GLY A 90 -7.62 -5.47 -2.87
N TYR A 91 -8.55 -6.26 -2.36
CA TYR A 91 -9.23 -7.29 -3.12
C TYR A 91 -10.20 -6.73 -4.16
N TYR A 92 -10.46 -7.53 -5.20
CA TYR A 92 -11.43 -7.25 -6.27
C TYR A 92 -11.15 -5.95 -7.03
N GLY A 93 -9.92 -5.73 -7.44
CA GLY A 93 -9.52 -4.57 -8.22
C GLY A 93 -9.59 -3.25 -7.46
N TYR A 94 -9.65 -3.29 -6.13
CA TYR A 94 -9.77 -2.08 -5.34
C TYR A 94 -8.44 -1.34 -5.27
N ILE A 95 -8.36 -0.20 -5.97
CA ILE A 95 -7.30 0.81 -5.79
C ILE A 95 -7.98 2.17 -5.65
N LYS A 96 -7.63 2.91 -4.61
CA LYS A 96 -8.04 4.30 -4.43
C LYS A 96 -6.87 5.17 -4.01
N TYR A 97 -6.99 6.46 -4.30
CA TYR A 97 -6.03 7.47 -3.92
C TYR A 97 -6.70 8.67 -3.26
N THR A 98 -5.95 9.37 -2.44
CA THR A 98 -6.35 10.66 -1.87
C THR A 98 -5.25 11.70 -2.10
N THR A 99 -5.66 12.96 -2.31
CA THR A 99 -4.80 14.14 -2.31
C THR A 99 -5.22 15.15 -1.25
N GLY A 100 -6.30 14.83 -0.52
CA GLY A 100 -6.92 15.64 0.53
C GLY A 100 -6.75 15.07 1.95
N GLY A 101 -5.71 14.26 2.17
CA GLY A 101 -5.41 13.71 3.48
C GLY A 101 -6.41 12.66 3.98
N GLY A 102 -7.08 11.95 3.07
CA GLY A 102 -8.03 10.89 3.40
C GLY A 102 -9.48 11.36 3.56
N ASN A 103 -9.76 12.67 3.46
CA ASN A 103 -11.14 13.18 3.54
C ASN A 103 -12.02 12.62 2.41
N VAL A 104 -11.42 12.41 1.24
CA VAL A 104 -12.04 11.76 0.08
C VAL A 104 -11.04 10.77 -0.50
N TRP A 105 -11.52 9.56 -0.79
CA TRP A 105 -10.80 8.51 -1.51
C TRP A 105 -11.40 8.33 -2.90
N ASN A 106 -10.67 8.78 -3.92
CA ASN A 106 -11.08 8.70 -5.31
C ASN A 106 -10.76 7.31 -5.88
N ALA A 107 -11.65 6.76 -6.70
CA ALA A 107 -11.35 5.52 -7.42
C ALA A 107 -10.25 5.76 -8.45
N ALA A 108 -9.26 4.88 -8.50
CA ALA A 108 -8.26 4.89 -9.55
C ALA A 108 -8.84 4.43 -10.89
N THR A 109 -8.33 4.95 -11.99
CA THR A 109 -8.61 4.41 -13.33
C THR A 109 -7.64 3.26 -13.60
N LEU A 110 -8.18 2.05 -13.73
CA LEU A 110 -7.43 0.84 -14.03
C LEU A 110 -7.46 0.54 -15.54
N PRO A 111 -6.49 -0.25 -16.08
CA PRO A 111 -6.49 -0.64 -17.49
C PRO A 111 -7.78 -1.35 -17.84
N GLY A 112 -8.24 -1.17 -19.08
CA GLY A 112 -9.51 -1.70 -19.57
C GLY A 112 -9.51 -3.22 -19.70
N HIS A 113 -9.76 -3.91 -18.60
CA HIS A 113 -10.30 -5.27 -18.62
C HIS A 113 -11.83 -5.19 -18.67
N PRO A 114 -12.55 -6.25 -19.14
CA PRO A 114 -13.98 -6.28 -18.96
C PRO A 114 -14.28 -6.10 -17.47
N VAL A 115 -14.95 -5.01 -17.15
CA VAL A 115 -15.27 -4.54 -15.79
C VAL A 115 -16.10 -5.59 -15.06
N PRO A 116 -15.82 -5.91 -13.78
CA PRO A 116 -14.82 -5.28 -12.92
C PRO A 116 -13.43 -5.93 -13.09
N TYR A 117 -12.38 -5.11 -12.90
CA TYR A 117 -11.01 -5.63 -12.75
C TYR A 117 -10.99 -6.50 -11.48
N ASP A 118 -10.85 -7.80 -11.65
CA ASP A 118 -11.06 -8.77 -10.55
C ASP A 118 -9.75 -9.25 -9.90
N ALA A 119 -8.61 -8.73 -10.34
CA ALA A 119 -7.33 -9.05 -9.70
C ALA A 119 -7.28 -8.52 -8.27
N ASP A 120 -6.86 -9.39 -7.36
CA ASP A 120 -6.53 -8.98 -6.00
C ASP A 120 -5.16 -8.31 -5.99
N PHE A 121 -5.07 -7.13 -5.36
CA PHE A 121 -3.80 -6.45 -5.14
C PHE A 121 -3.31 -6.69 -3.71
N TYR A 122 -2.01 -6.98 -3.58
CA TYR A 122 -1.41 -7.37 -2.30
C TYR A 122 -0.37 -6.39 -1.80
N SER A 123 0.33 -5.68 -2.69
CA SER A 123 1.38 -4.75 -2.28
C SER A 123 1.49 -3.57 -3.24
N ILE A 124 1.83 -2.41 -2.68
CA ILE A 124 2.08 -1.16 -3.39
C ILE A 124 3.45 -0.63 -2.94
N ASP A 125 4.23 -0.13 -3.89
CA ASP A 125 5.43 0.64 -3.57
C ASP A 125 5.58 1.83 -4.53
N PHE A 126 6.11 2.94 -4.02
CA PHE A 126 6.33 4.16 -4.79
C PHE A 126 7.79 4.58 -4.73
N THR A 127 8.38 4.83 -5.89
CA THR A 127 9.74 5.35 -6.01
C THR A 127 9.79 6.86 -5.92
N SER A 128 8.66 7.53 -6.14
CA SER A 128 8.50 8.99 -6.03
C SER A 128 7.06 9.33 -5.65
N ALA A 129 6.74 10.61 -5.47
CA ALA A 129 5.37 11.05 -5.20
C ALA A 129 4.36 10.68 -6.30
N THR A 130 4.83 10.42 -7.53
CA THR A 130 3.97 10.17 -8.70
C THR A 130 4.16 8.78 -9.31
N VAL A 131 5.33 8.17 -9.17
CA VAL A 131 5.64 6.87 -9.79
C VAL A 131 5.51 5.77 -8.77
N GLY A 132 4.62 4.82 -9.02
CA GLY A 132 4.38 3.68 -8.14
C GLY A 132 3.98 2.42 -8.89
N TYR A 133 4.01 1.31 -8.17
CA TYR A 133 3.71 -0.03 -8.68
C TYR A 133 2.78 -0.74 -7.72
N ALA A 134 1.88 -1.56 -8.26
CA ALA A 134 1.01 -2.44 -7.51
C ALA A 134 1.11 -3.86 -8.05
N THR A 135 1.20 -4.86 -7.18
CA THR A 135 1.29 -6.27 -7.56
C THR A 135 0.14 -7.08 -7.00
N GLY A 136 -0.21 -8.17 -7.72
CA GLY A 136 -1.40 -8.91 -7.39
C GLY A 136 -1.44 -10.37 -7.88
N SER A 137 -2.66 -10.91 -7.91
CA SER A 137 -2.95 -12.26 -8.36
C SER A 137 -2.59 -12.46 -9.84
N GLY A 138 -2.25 -13.70 -10.21
CA GLY A 138 -2.00 -14.08 -11.61
C GLY A 138 -0.78 -13.41 -12.26
N GLY A 139 0.18 -12.91 -11.48
CA GLY A 139 1.35 -12.19 -11.98
C GLY A 139 1.04 -10.73 -12.36
N THR A 140 -0.14 -10.23 -11.98
CA THR A 140 -0.53 -8.84 -12.25
C THR A 140 0.45 -7.85 -11.66
N MET A 141 0.85 -6.88 -12.49
CA MET A 141 1.59 -5.70 -12.08
C MET A 141 1.04 -4.47 -12.81
N LEU A 142 0.75 -3.44 -12.03
CA LEU A 142 0.34 -2.14 -12.54
C LEU A 142 1.40 -1.10 -12.21
N LYS A 143 1.52 -0.07 -13.06
CA LYS A 143 2.36 1.11 -12.83
C LYS A 143 1.53 2.37 -12.97
N THR A 144 1.75 3.30 -12.07
CA THR A 144 1.24 4.68 -12.15
C THR A 144 2.39 5.67 -12.35
N THR A 145 2.08 6.81 -12.95
CA THR A 145 3.00 7.96 -13.09
C THR A 145 2.36 9.28 -12.63
N ASP A 146 1.18 9.20 -12.04
CA ASP A 146 0.38 10.35 -11.60
C ASP A 146 -0.11 10.24 -10.14
N GLY A 147 0.62 9.48 -9.32
CA GLY A 147 0.32 9.36 -7.90
C GLY A 147 -0.86 8.44 -7.58
N GLY A 148 -1.15 7.49 -8.48
CA GLY A 148 -2.18 6.46 -8.28
C GLY A 148 -3.54 6.81 -8.87
N ALA A 149 -3.67 7.92 -9.61
CA ALA A 149 -4.93 8.28 -10.24
C ALA A 149 -5.24 7.42 -11.47
N THR A 150 -4.22 7.12 -12.28
CA THR A 150 -4.33 6.19 -13.42
C THR A 150 -3.23 5.13 -13.37
N TRP A 151 -3.55 3.92 -13.80
CA TRP A 151 -2.65 2.78 -13.81
C TRP A 151 -2.61 2.12 -15.19
N SER A 152 -1.44 1.63 -15.56
CA SER A 152 -1.21 0.84 -16.77
C SER A 152 -0.65 -0.52 -16.42
N GLU A 153 -1.01 -1.55 -17.18
CA GLU A 153 -0.53 -2.92 -16.97
C GLU A 153 0.92 -3.05 -17.47
N TYR A 154 1.69 -3.81 -16.69
CA TYR A 154 3.07 -4.16 -17.03
C TYR A 154 3.26 -5.66 -17.07
N ALA A 155 3.89 -6.16 -18.12
CA ALA A 155 4.16 -7.58 -18.28
C ALA A 155 5.29 -8.01 -17.33
N THR A 156 4.99 -8.93 -16.44
CA THR A 156 5.97 -9.51 -15.49
C THR A 156 6.68 -10.74 -16.01
N GLY A 157 6.12 -11.37 -17.06
CA GLY A 157 6.59 -12.66 -17.59
C GLY A 157 6.28 -13.88 -16.70
N VAL A 158 5.55 -13.67 -15.58
CA VAL A 158 5.14 -14.76 -14.67
C VAL A 158 3.63 -14.75 -14.47
N SER A 159 3.07 -15.93 -14.14
CA SER A 159 1.65 -16.09 -13.77
C SER A 159 1.46 -16.36 -12.27
N ALA A 160 2.55 -16.39 -11.52
CA ALA A 160 2.51 -16.58 -10.07
C ALA A 160 1.92 -15.33 -9.38
N THR A 161 1.09 -15.54 -8.37
CA THR A 161 0.64 -14.43 -7.51
C THR A 161 1.84 -13.72 -6.89
N LEU A 162 1.92 -12.40 -7.07
CA LEU A 162 2.96 -11.54 -6.52
C LEU A 162 2.46 -10.91 -5.21
N TRP A 163 3.05 -11.32 -4.10
CA TRP A 163 2.65 -10.93 -2.75
C TRP A 163 3.28 -9.64 -2.28
N GLY A 164 4.45 -9.31 -2.82
CA GLY A 164 5.21 -8.14 -2.37
C GLY A 164 6.01 -7.53 -3.50
N ILE A 165 6.15 -6.20 -3.45
CA ILE A 165 7.03 -5.42 -4.32
C ILE A 165 7.79 -4.41 -3.48
N SER A 166 9.06 -4.18 -3.81
CA SER A 166 9.84 -3.13 -3.18
C SER A 166 10.91 -2.60 -4.12
N PHE A 167 11.08 -1.30 -4.13
CA PHE A 167 12.09 -0.60 -4.91
C PHE A 167 13.16 -0.01 -3.98
N ALA A 168 14.41 -0.30 -4.26
CA ALA A 168 15.55 0.30 -3.57
C ALA A 168 15.84 1.73 -4.05
N ASN A 169 15.45 2.05 -5.28
CA ASN A 169 15.52 3.37 -5.92
C ASN A 169 14.66 3.36 -7.18
N ASP A 170 14.64 4.48 -7.93
CA ASP A 170 13.80 4.66 -9.12
C ASP A 170 13.98 3.58 -10.20
N ASN A 171 15.15 2.92 -10.25
CA ASN A 171 15.48 1.96 -11.30
C ASN A 171 15.45 0.50 -10.83
N LYS A 172 15.73 0.23 -9.55
CA LYS A 172 15.94 -1.14 -9.04
C LYS A 172 14.84 -1.54 -8.08
N GLY A 173 14.14 -2.62 -8.43
CA GLY A 173 13.09 -3.19 -7.60
C GLY A 173 13.02 -4.71 -7.72
N PHE A 174 12.34 -5.30 -6.76
CA PHE A 174 12.06 -6.73 -6.68
C PHE A 174 10.58 -6.95 -6.43
N ALA A 175 10.03 -8.02 -7.03
CA ALA A 175 8.73 -8.54 -6.64
C ALA A 175 8.86 -10.02 -6.32
N VAL A 176 8.14 -10.47 -5.30
CA VAL A 176 8.19 -11.86 -4.81
C VAL A 176 6.79 -12.46 -4.76
N GLY A 177 6.71 -13.76 -4.98
CA GLY A 177 5.42 -14.40 -5.13
C GLY A 177 5.35 -15.87 -4.72
N THR A 178 4.27 -16.51 -5.13
CA THR A 178 4.03 -17.94 -4.89
C THR A 178 5.11 -18.81 -5.52
N SER A 179 5.28 -20.02 -4.98
CA SER A 179 6.20 -21.06 -5.50
C SER A 179 7.67 -20.60 -5.60
N GLY A 180 8.08 -19.68 -4.73
CA GLY A 180 9.44 -19.15 -4.72
C GLY A 180 9.73 -18.17 -5.88
N THR A 181 8.71 -17.66 -6.55
CA THR A 181 8.88 -16.67 -7.60
C THR A 181 9.55 -15.40 -7.05
N MET A 182 10.62 -14.99 -7.70
CA MET A 182 11.27 -13.70 -7.50
C MET A 182 11.62 -13.13 -8.86
N ILE A 183 11.19 -11.90 -9.11
CA ILE A 183 11.55 -11.14 -10.31
C ILE A 183 12.15 -9.81 -9.90
N PHE A 184 13.06 -9.28 -10.73
CA PHE A 184 13.72 -8.00 -10.47
C PHE A 184 13.79 -7.14 -11.72
N THR A 185 13.90 -5.84 -11.49
CA THR A 185 14.12 -4.83 -12.53
C THR A 185 15.36 -4.00 -12.20
N THR A 186 16.02 -3.49 -13.24
CA THR A 186 17.11 -2.51 -13.14
C THR A 186 16.87 -1.29 -14.04
N ASP A 187 15.68 -1.20 -14.65
CA ASP A 187 15.29 -0.20 -15.64
C ASP A 187 13.92 0.43 -15.34
N ALA A 188 13.64 0.68 -14.07
CA ALA A 188 12.38 1.28 -13.59
C ALA A 188 11.13 0.48 -14.00
N GLY A 189 11.24 -0.86 -14.00
CA GLY A 189 10.14 -1.76 -14.32
C GLY A 189 9.81 -1.86 -15.80
N ALA A 190 10.66 -1.33 -16.71
CA ALA A 190 10.46 -1.52 -18.14
C ALA A 190 10.62 -3.00 -18.54
N THR A 191 11.55 -3.70 -17.88
CA THR A 191 11.69 -5.16 -17.99
C THR A 191 11.81 -5.81 -16.62
N TRP A 192 11.29 -7.03 -16.50
CA TRP A 192 11.40 -7.86 -15.31
C TRP A 192 12.07 -9.19 -15.65
N ASN A 193 13.04 -9.60 -14.84
CA ASN A 193 13.83 -10.81 -15.00
C ASN A 193 13.64 -11.70 -13.78
N ALA A 194 13.61 -13.03 -14.00
CA ALA A 194 13.53 -14.03 -12.94
C ALA A 194 14.93 -14.48 -12.48
#